data_971530ff38d6de7dbbca50b632a874d2
#
_entry.id   971530ff38d6de7dbbca50b632a874d2
#
_cell.length_a   1.000
_cell.length_b   1.000
_cell.length_c   1.000
_cell.angle_alpha   90.00
_cell.angle_beta   90.00
_cell.angle_gamma   90.00
#
_symmetry.space_group_name_H-M   'P 1'
#
loop_
_entity.id
_entity.type
_entity.pdbx_description
1 polymer ?
#
loop_
_entity_poly.entity_id
_entity_poly.type
_entity_poly.pdbx_seq_one_letter_code
_entity_poly.pdbx_strand_id
1 'polypeptide(L)'
;MHAPHAPVRPQWLAQVSEAPLDPNRAIIDAHHHLWDRPGQRYLAEDYLADIACGHRLVASVYVQCRSMLAVDRPEPFQAVGEVEYANGVAAYSASGVLGELRLCAAIVGGANLLLGDAVAPVLDEMLQRAGPRLRGIRNTTAWHADPRLISNPRPPPPGILLEPAFHRGLAQLQRRGLVLDIWAYHTQLGEVLEVARTFPELLIVVDHLGGPLGAGPYAGQRDAVFARWSADLRQLAQCANVRLKLGGLGMKVAGFDHHVASRPPGSAALAAVWRPYLLQAIDCFGAQRCLFESNFPVDKGMFGYGVLWNAFKRVVADFAEADKDRLFSGTARETYKIEG
;
A
#
# COMPACT_ATOMS: atom_id res chain seq x y z
N MET A 1 -7.66 22.36 -9.03
CA MET A 1 -7.79 21.03 -8.37
C MET A 1 -6.61 20.85 -7.42
N HIS A 2 -6.85 20.55 -6.16
CA HIS A 2 -5.76 20.21 -5.24
C HIS A 2 -5.12 18.89 -5.65
N ALA A 3 -3.78 18.87 -5.83
CA ALA A 3 -3.05 17.64 -6.07
C ALA A 3 -3.25 16.68 -4.86
N PRO A 4 -3.58 15.40 -5.08
CA PRO A 4 -3.86 14.45 -4.00
C PRO A 4 -2.61 14.14 -3.16
N HIS A 5 -1.42 14.36 -3.72
CA HIS A 5 -0.14 14.09 -3.06
C HIS A 5 0.65 15.37 -2.84
N ALA A 6 1.54 15.37 -1.84
CA ALA A 6 2.50 16.45 -1.65
C ALA A 6 3.54 16.42 -2.78
N PRO A 7 3.97 17.59 -3.30
CA PRO A 7 4.99 17.64 -4.33
C PRO A 7 6.34 17.14 -3.79
N VAL A 8 7.03 16.34 -4.59
CA VAL A 8 8.39 15.89 -4.27
C VAL A 8 9.35 17.06 -4.48
N ARG A 9 10.13 17.39 -3.45
CA ARG A 9 11.12 18.47 -3.42
C ARG A 9 12.50 17.89 -3.08
N PRO A 10 13.30 17.47 -4.06
CA PRO A 10 14.56 16.75 -3.79
C PRO A 10 15.53 17.50 -2.86
N GLN A 11 15.70 18.81 -3.07
CA GLN A 11 16.57 19.64 -2.24
C GLN A 11 16.07 19.77 -0.79
N TRP A 12 14.75 19.76 -0.58
CA TRP A 12 14.17 19.77 0.75
C TRP A 12 14.37 18.42 1.44
N LEU A 13 14.10 17.30 0.73
CA LEU A 13 14.33 15.95 1.25
C LEU A 13 15.79 15.71 1.63
N ALA A 14 16.74 16.19 0.82
CA ALA A 14 18.17 16.05 1.05
C ALA A 14 18.68 16.74 2.35
N GLN A 15 17.88 17.61 2.98
CA GLN A 15 18.24 18.24 4.26
C GLN A 15 18.23 17.25 5.44
N VAL A 16 17.64 16.05 5.27
CA VAL A 16 17.62 15.03 6.30
C VAL A 16 18.09 13.71 5.71
N SER A 17 19.27 13.28 6.14
CA SER A 17 19.84 11.97 5.86
C SER A 17 20.22 11.32 7.17
N GLU A 18 19.89 10.04 7.32
CA GLU A 18 20.15 9.26 8.53
C GLU A 18 20.85 7.95 8.16
N ALA A 19 21.81 7.54 8.98
CA ALA A 19 22.33 6.18 8.87
C ALA A 19 21.22 5.15 9.13
N PRO A 20 21.17 4.04 8.40
CA PRO A 20 20.16 3.04 8.60
C PRO A 20 20.30 2.37 9.97
N LEU A 21 19.23 2.30 10.73
CA LEU A 21 19.12 1.49 11.93
C LEU A 21 18.97 0.02 11.50
N ASP A 22 19.59 -0.92 12.25
CA ASP A 22 19.52 -2.36 11.94
C ASP A 22 19.64 -2.63 10.41
N PRO A 23 20.80 -2.30 9.80
CA PRO A 23 20.95 -2.28 8.33
C PRO A 23 20.80 -3.67 7.69
N ASN A 24 21.05 -4.73 8.44
CA ASN A 24 21.03 -6.11 7.95
C ASN A 24 19.64 -6.75 7.94
N ARG A 25 18.65 -6.12 8.57
CA ARG A 25 17.28 -6.63 8.59
C ARG A 25 16.71 -6.65 7.18
N ALA A 26 16.29 -7.84 6.75
CA ALA A 26 15.62 -8.02 5.47
C ALA A 26 14.28 -7.28 5.45
N ILE A 27 14.06 -6.50 4.41
CA ILE A 27 12.84 -5.74 4.19
C ILE A 27 12.19 -6.21 2.89
N ILE A 28 10.90 -6.48 2.93
CA ILE A 28 10.02 -6.54 1.76
C ILE A 28 9.12 -5.31 1.83
N ASP A 29 9.32 -4.38 0.91
CA ASP A 29 8.42 -3.23 0.79
C ASP A 29 7.07 -3.70 0.23
N ALA A 30 6.05 -3.74 1.08
CA ALA A 30 4.77 -4.35 0.75
C ALA A 30 3.87 -3.47 -0.15
N HIS A 31 4.33 -2.26 -0.53
CA HIS A 31 3.53 -1.36 -1.35
C HIS A 31 4.37 -0.23 -1.93
N HIS A 32 4.64 -0.30 -3.21
CA HIS A 32 5.15 0.83 -3.97
C HIS A 32 4.48 0.94 -5.33
N HIS A 33 4.68 2.07 -5.99
CA HIS A 33 4.17 2.35 -7.31
C HIS A 33 5.30 2.77 -8.26
N LEU A 34 5.07 2.56 -9.54
CA LEU A 34 5.90 3.10 -10.62
C LEU A 34 4.95 3.76 -11.63
N TRP A 35 5.23 5.00 -12.00
CA TRP A 35 4.39 5.72 -12.96
C TRP A 35 5.18 6.69 -13.85
N ASP A 36 4.66 6.91 -15.04
CA ASP A 36 5.02 8.04 -15.88
C ASP A 36 3.76 8.84 -16.18
N ARG A 37 3.66 10.01 -15.59
CA ARG A 37 2.51 10.90 -15.69
C ARG A 37 2.99 12.30 -16.03
N PRO A 38 2.20 13.13 -16.73
CA PRO A 38 2.58 14.51 -17.04
C PRO A 38 3.08 15.26 -15.80
N GLY A 39 4.38 15.65 -15.83
CA GLY A 39 5.03 16.37 -14.73
C GLY A 39 5.38 15.53 -13.49
N GLN A 40 5.15 14.22 -13.52
CA GLN A 40 5.44 13.32 -12.40
C GLN A 40 5.92 11.97 -12.93
N ARG A 41 7.22 11.79 -13.05
CA ARG A 41 7.83 10.51 -13.42
C ARG A 41 8.45 9.87 -12.18
N TYR A 42 8.21 8.55 -12.00
CA TYR A 42 8.85 7.72 -11.00
C TYR A 42 8.87 6.28 -11.49
N LEU A 43 9.98 5.86 -12.04
CA LEU A 43 10.17 4.53 -12.63
C LEU A 43 11.12 3.68 -11.77
N ALA A 44 11.54 2.53 -12.30
CA ALA A 44 12.40 1.60 -11.57
C ALA A 44 13.72 2.24 -11.13
N GLU A 45 14.33 3.10 -11.97
CA GLU A 45 15.57 3.82 -11.66
C GLU A 45 15.40 4.81 -10.50
N ASP A 46 14.24 5.51 -10.44
CA ASP A 46 13.94 6.46 -9.37
C ASP A 46 13.72 5.72 -8.05
N TYR A 47 13.03 4.57 -8.10
CA TYR A 47 12.84 3.71 -6.93
C TYR A 47 14.17 3.11 -6.46
N LEU A 48 15.02 2.63 -7.38
CA LEU A 48 16.36 2.14 -7.05
C LEU A 48 17.22 3.21 -6.37
N ALA A 49 17.12 4.47 -6.81
CA ALA A 49 17.82 5.59 -6.17
C ALA A 49 17.32 5.83 -4.72
N ASP A 50 16.02 5.70 -4.47
CA ASP A 50 15.47 5.87 -3.12
C ASP A 50 15.86 4.74 -2.17
N ILE A 51 15.87 3.49 -2.63
CA ILE A 51 16.21 2.32 -1.81
C ILE A 51 17.73 2.18 -1.56
N ALA A 52 18.56 2.91 -2.31
CA ALA A 52 20.02 2.96 -2.08
C ALA A 52 20.41 3.73 -0.81
N CYS A 53 19.56 3.71 0.21
CA CYS A 53 19.72 4.41 1.48
C CYS A 53 20.40 3.57 2.59
N GLY A 54 20.92 2.39 2.24
CA GLY A 54 21.67 1.51 3.14
C GLY A 54 20.81 0.51 3.94
N HIS A 55 19.47 0.51 3.78
CA HIS A 55 18.63 -0.56 4.28
C HIS A 55 18.68 -1.79 3.36
N ARG A 56 18.56 -2.98 3.91
CA ARG A 56 18.57 -4.24 3.15
C ARG A 56 17.17 -4.56 2.62
N LEU A 57 16.78 -3.91 1.52
CA LEU A 57 15.59 -4.30 0.77
C LEU A 57 15.89 -5.58 -0.02
N VAL A 58 15.10 -6.63 0.17
CA VAL A 58 15.26 -7.91 -0.53
C VAL A 58 14.21 -8.13 -1.61
N ALA A 59 13.00 -7.57 -1.44
CA ALA A 59 11.94 -7.64 -2.44
C ALA A 59 10.98 -6.45 -2.31
N SER A 60 10.14 -6.25 -3.32
CA SER A 60 9.05 -5.28 -3.28
C SER A 60 7.78 -5.82 -3.92
N VAL A 61 6.63 -5.30 -3.47
CA VAL A 61 5.31 -5.55 -4.03
C VAL A 61 4.87 -4.31 -4.82
N TYR A 62 4.71 -4.48 -6.12
CA TYR A 62 4.12 -3.46 -6.97
C TYR A 62 2.61 -3.41 -6.77
N VAL A 63 2.06 -2.23 -6.59
CA VAL A 63 0.61 -2.04 -6.48
C VAL A 63 0.12 -1.09 -7.57
N GLN A 64 -0.97 -1.44 -8.23
CA GLN A 64 -1.55 -0.68 -9.33
C GLN A 64 -1.71 0.81 -8.99
N CYS A 65 -1.50 1.67 -9.96
CA CYS A 65 -1.64 3.11 -9.82
C CYS A 65 -2.23 3.81 -11.06
N ARG A 66 -2.76 3.04 -12.01
CA ARG A 66 -3.31 3.51 -13.29
C ARG A 66 -2.27 4.22 -14.16
N SER A 67 -1.11 3.64 -14.25
CA SER A 67 -0.06 4.02 -15.18
C SER A 67 0.20 2.90 -16.18
N MET A 68 0.90 3.17 -17.26
CA MET A 68 1.28 2.18 -18.29
C MET A 68 0.08 1.38 -18.85
N LEU A 69 -1.07 2.03 -19.01
CA LEU A 69 -2.27 1.39 -19.54
C LEU A 69 -2.11 1.09 -21.04
N ALA A 70 -2.55 -0.07 -21.49
CA ALA A 70 -2.62 -0.44 -22.90
C ALA A 70 -3.83 0.27 -23.55
N VAL A 71 -3.62 1.53 -23.96
CA VAL A 71 -4.69 2.43 -24.43
C VAL A 71 -5.32 2.02 -25.77
N ASP A 72 -4.67 1.14 -26.53
CA ASP A 72 -5.12 0.53 -27.76
C ASP A 72 -6.11 -0.65 -27.56
N ARG A 73 -6.36 -1.02 -26.30
CA ARG A 73 -7.23 -2.13 -25.92
C ARG A 73 -8.59 -1.66 -25.39
N PRO A 74 -9.62 -2.50 -25.42
CA PRO A 74 -10.89 -2.23 -24.75
C PRO A 74 -10.68 -1.83 -23.28
N GLU A 75 -11.46 -0.87 -22.78
CA GLU A 75 -11.28 -0.25 -21.46
C GLU A 75 -11.03 -1.24 -20.32
N PRO A 76 -11.78 -2.35 -20.16
CA PRO A 76 -11.52 -3.31 -19.07
C PRO A 76 -10.14 -3.96 -19.13
N PHE A 77 -9.55 -4.06 -20.32
CA PHE A 77 -8.25 -4.70 -20.55
C PHE A 77 -7.06 -3.73 -20.53
N GLN A 78 -7.29 -2.44 -20.45
CA GLN A 78 -6.19 -1.46 -20.45
C GLN A 78 -5.25 -1.64 -19.27
N ALA A 79 -5.77 -2.06 -18.11
CA ALA A 79 -4.95 -2.32 -16.92
C ALA A 79 -4.00 -3.52 -17.05
N VAL A 80 -4.16 -4.37 -18.07
CA VAL A 80 -3.21 -5.45 -18.38
C VAL A 80 -1.84 -4.88 -18.73
N GLY A 81 -1.78 -3.73 -19.44
CA GLY A 81 -0.50 -3.08 -19.76
C GLY A 81 0.31 -2.68 -18.52
N GLU A 82 -0.36 -2.23 -17.46
CA GLU A 82 0.30 -1.93 -16.19
C GLU A 82 0.91 -3.18 -15.54
N VAL A 83 0.21 -4.32 -15.62
CA VAL A 83 0.71 -5.62 -15.14
C VAL A 83 1.90 -6.09 -15.98
N GLU A 84 1.85 -5.96 -17.31
CA GLU A 84 2.96 -6.29 -18.21
C GLU A 84 4.21 -5.46 -17.90
N TYR A 85 4.03 -4.15 -17.68
CA TYR A 85 5.13 -3.27 -17.30
C TYR A 85 5.77 -3.71 -15.98
N ALA A 86 4.97 -3.92 -14.94
CA ALA A 86 5.48 -4.37 -13.64
C ALA A 86 6.18 -5.74 -13.74
N ASN A 87 5.67 -6.65 -14.56
CA ASN A 87 6.31 -7.94 -14.83
C ASN A 87 7.64 -7.77 -15.58
N GLY A 88 7.76 -6.81 -16.48
CA GLY A 88 9.01 -6.46 -17.13
C GLY A 88 10.08 -6.00 -16.15
N VAL A 89 9.71 -5.11 -15.19
CA VAL A 89 10.60 -4.69 -14.09
C VAL A 89 11.00 -5.87 -13.21
N ALA A 90 10.06 -6.77 -12.89
CA ALA A 90 10.35 -7.99 -12.15
C ALA A 90 11.32 -8.91 -12.91
N ALA A 91 11.14 -9.08 -14.21
CA ALA A 91 12.04 -9.88 -15.05
C ALA A 91 13.46 -9.27 -15.10
N TYR A 92 13.55 -7.94 -15.20
CA TYR A 92 14.84 -7.23 -15.13
C TYR A 92 15.57 -7.54 -13.81
N SER A 93 14.92 -7.43 -12.66
CA SER A 93 15.55 -7.74 -11.38
C SER A 93 15.86 -9.23 -11.22
N ALA A 94 15.04 -10.12 -11.76
CA ALA A 94 15.25 -11.57 -11.72
C ALA A 94 16.43 -12.05 -12.57
N SER A 95 16.93 -11.22 -13.53
CA SER A 95 18.15 -11.52 -14.31
C SER A 95 19.44 -11.52 -13.47
N GLY A 96 19.36 -11.10 -12.20
CA GLY A 96 20.51 -11.02 -11.31
C GLY A 96 21.32 -9.71 -11.40
N VAL A 97 20.96 -8.81 -12.31
CA VAL A 97 21.66 -7.51 -12.47
C VAL A 97 21.60 -6.63 -11.23
N LEU A 98 20.60 -6.83 -10.37
CA LEU A 98 20.43 -6.17 -9.08
C LEU A 98 20.84 -7.07 -7.88
N GLY A 99 21.65 -8.09 -8.10
CA GLY A 99 22.03 -9.06 -7.07
C GLY A 99 20.82 -9.86 -6.57
N GLU A 100 20.65 -9.91 -5.25
CA GLU A 100 19.54 -10.64 -4.61
C GLU A 100 18.22 -9.86 -4.58
N LEU A 101 18.24 -8.56 -4.88
CA LEU A 101 17.03 -7.73 -4.87
C LEU A 101 16.02 -8.19 -5.94
N ARG A 102 14.77 -8.32 -5.54
CA ARG A 102 13.65 -8.69 -6.40
C ARG A 102 12.59 -7.59 -6.43
N LEU A 103 12.70 -6.69 -7.40
CA LEU A 103 11.69 -5.65 -7.62
C LEU A 103 10.40 -6.26 -8.18
N CYS A 104 9.25 -5.74 -7.78
CA CYS A 104 7.95 -6.22 -8.22
C CYS A 104 7.82 -7.76 -8.11
N ALA A 105 8.43 -8.34 -7.05
CA ALA A 105 8.41 -9.78 -6.80
C ALA A 105 6.98 -10.34 -6.70
N ALA A 106 6.06 -9.49 -6.26
CA ALA A 106 4.62 -9.69 -6.38
C ALA A 106 3.97 -8.46 -7.01
N ILE A 107 2.91 -8.68 -7.75
CA ILE A 107 2.15 -7.65 -8.46
C ILE A 107 0.70 -7.68 -7.98
N VAL A 108 0.21 -6.55 -7.53
CA VAL A 108 -1.20 -6.28 -7.27
C VAL A 108 -1.72 -5.43 -8.44
N GLY A 109 -2.37 -6.07 -9.40
CA GLY A 109 -2.91 -5.42 -10.58
C GLY A 109 -4.19 -4.62 -10.31
N GLY A 110 -4.65 -3.87 -11.30
CA GLY A 110 -5.91 -3.12 -11.23
C GLY A 110 -7.00 -3.77 -12.06
N ALA A 111 -8.19 -3.97 -11.52
CA ALA A 111 -9.35 -4.40 -12.29
C ALA A 111 -10.63 -3.74 -11.78
N ASN A 112 -11.59 -3.55 -12.69
CA ASN A 112 -12.91 -3.03 -12.33
C ASN A 112 -13.81 -4.18 -11.86
N LEU A 113 -13.89 -4.40 -10.56
CA LEU A 113 -14.69 -5.48 -9.97
C LEU A 113 -16.21 -5.26 -10.09
N LEU A 114 -16.66 -4.03 -10.40
CA LEU A 114 -18.07 -3.77 -10.72
C LEU A 114 -18.53 -4.43 -12.03
N LEU A 115 -17.62 -4.96 -12.85
CA LEU A 115 -17.98 -5.82 -13.99
C LEU A 115 -18.59 -7.15 -13.55
N GLY A 116 -18.53 -7.48 -12.26
CA GLY A 116 -19.03 -8.73 -11.73
C GLY A 116 -18.32 -9.92 -12.38
N ASP A 117 -19.09 -10.91 -12.86
CA ASP A 117 -18.51 -12.08 -13.52
C ASP A 117 -17.75 -11.75 -14.82
N ALA A 118 -18.08 -10.65 -15.48
CA ALA A 118 -17.39 -10.21 -16.71
C ALA A 118 -15.95 -9.73 -16.48
N VAL A 119 -15.48 -9.61 -15.23
CA VAL A 119 -14.07 -9.35 -14.93
C VAL A 119 -13.17 -10.57 -15.16
N ALA A 120 -13.75 -11.78 -15.20
CA ALA A 120 -13.01 -13.05 -15.31
C ALA A 120 -11.97 -13.07 -16.46
N PRO A 121 -12.30 -12.74 -17.72
CA PRO A 121 -11.32 -12.76 -18.80
C PRO A 121 -10.19 -11.75 -18.62
N VAL A 122 -10.43 -10.61 -17.96
CA VAL A 122 -9.38 -9.62 -17.64
C VAL A 122 -8.38 -10.21 -16.64
N LEU A 123 -8.89 -10.87 -15.59
CA LEU A 123 -8.05 -11.52 -14.58
C LEU A 123 -7.23 -12.67 -15.18
N ASP A 124 -7.85 -13.47 -16.05
CA ASP A 124 -7.19 -14.59 -16.72
C ASP A 124 -6.05 -14.12 -17.61
N GLU A 125 -6.26 -13.02 -18.34
CA GLU A 125 -5.19 -12.42 -19.14
C GLU A 125 -4.06 -11.86 -18.28
N MET A 126 -4.36 -11.15 -17.19
CA MET A 126 -3.33 -10.66 -16.25
C MET A 126 -2.49 -11.83 -15.69
N LEU A 127 -3.13 -12.94 -15.32
CA LEU A 127 -2.45 -14.16 -14.89
C LEU A 127 -1.56 -14.75 -15.99
N GLN A 128 -2.02 -14.74 -17.22
CA GLN A 128 -1.23 -15.20 -18.36
C GLN A 128 0.02 -14.34 -18.60
N ARG A 129 -0.10 -12.99 -18.44
CA ARG A 129 1.00 -12.04 -18.68
C ARG A 129 2.05 -12.01 -17.57
N ALA A 130 1.64 -12.10 -16.31
CA ALA A 130 2.54 -12.01 -15.17
C ALA A 130 2.85 -13.37 -14.51
N GLY A 131 2.11 -14.41 -14.85
CA GLY A 131 2.29 -15.74 -14.26
C GLY A 131 2.19 -15.70 -12.73
N PRO A 132 3.09 -16.40 -12.03
CA PRO A 132 3.05 -16.47 -10.58
C PRO A 132 3.35 -15.16 -9.85
N ARG A 133 3.72 -14.10 -10.56
CA ARG A 133 3.95 -12.79 -9.91
C ARG A 133 2.66 -12.00 -9.71
N LEU A 134 1.59 -12.25 -10.47
CA LEU A 134 0.29 -11.68 -10.14
C LEU A 134 -0.25 -12.36 -8.89
N ARG A 135 -0.33 -11.63 -7.79
CA ARG A 135 -0.76 -12.16 -6.49
C ARG A 135 -2.06 -11.56 -6.00
N GLY A 136 -2.41 -10.37 -6.47
CA GLY A 136 -3.61 -9.69 -6.02
C GLY A 136 -4.17 -8.70 -7.03
N ILE A 137 -5.32 -8.19 -6.67
CA ILE A 137 -6.02 -7.13 -7.40
C ILE A 137 -6.41 -6.03 -6.41
N ARG A 138 -6.26 -4.78 -6.84
CA ARG A 138 -6.80 -3.63 -6.15
C ARG A 138 -7.80 -2.89 -7.03
N ASN A 139 -9.00 -2.73 -6.55
CA ASN A 139 -9.96 -1.76 -7.07
C ASN A 139 -9.92 -0.50 -6.22
N THR A 140 -10.06 0.67 -6.80
CA THR A 140 -10.16 1.92 -6.04
C THR A 140 -11.46 1.93 -5.25
N THR A 141 -11.39 2.06 -3.93
CA THR A 141 -12.57 1.99 -3.04
C THR A 141 -12.66 3.14 -2.05
N ALA A 142 -11.56 3.85 -1.77
CA ALA A 142 -11.57 4.98 -0.84
C ALA A 142 -12.47 6.11 -1.34
N TRP A 143 -13.52 6.39 -0.59
CA TRP A 143 -14.52 7.42 -0.89
C TRP A 143 -14.88 8.25 0.35
N HIS A 144 -15.09 9.54 0.12
CA HIS A 144 -15.66 10.45 1.12
C HIS A 144 -16.42 11.57 0.42
N ALA A 145 -17.51 12.05 1.04
CA ALA A 145 -18.35 13.12 0.47
C ALA A 145 -17.63 14.49 0.44
N ASP A 146 -16.69 14.73 1.33
CA ASP A 146 -15.92 15.98 1.36
C ASP A 146 -14.81 15.96 0.30
N PRO A 147 -14.83 16.89 -0.68
CA PRO A 147 -13.87 16.92 -1.77
C PRO A 147 -12.43 17.23 -1.33
N ARG A 148 -12.21 17.68 -0.10
CA ARG A 148 -10.86 17.89 0.46
C ARG A 148 -10.15 16.57 0.79
N LEU A 149 -10.89 15.45 0.86
CA LEU A 149 -10.40 14.12 1.19
C LEU A 149 -10.21 13.21 -0.04
N ILE A 150 -9.99 13.81 -1.20
CA ILE A 150 -9.71 13.05 -2.42
C ILE A 150 -8.25 12.59 -2.42
N SER A 151 -8.02 11.27 -2.29
CA SER A 151 -6.71 10.64 -2.48
C SER A 151 -6.53 10.04 -3.89
N ASN A 152 -7.59 10.02 -4.69
CA ASN A 152 -7.57 9.49 -6.04
C ASN A 152 -8.25 10.48 -7.02
N PRO A 153 -7.61 10.82 -8.17
CA PRO A 153 -8.20 11.73 -9.15
C PRO A 153 -9.54 11.26 -9.74
N ARG A 154 -9.80 9.96 -9.67
CA ARG A 154 -11.07 9.35 -10.09
C ARG A 154 -11.66 8.61 -8.89
N PRO A 155 -12.39 9.31 -8.01
CA PRO A 155 -12.99 8.67 -6.84
C PRO A 155 -14.02 7.61 -7.26
N PRO A 156 -14.14 6.51 -6.52
CA PRO A 156 -15.17 5.52 -6.75
C PRO A 156 -16.56 6.06 -6.34
N PRO A 157 -17.65 5.40 -6.72
CA PRO A 157 -18.96 5.69 -6.14
C PRO A 157 -18.98 5.33 -4.63
N PRO A 158 -19.86 5.97 -3.83
CA PRO A 158 -20.07 5.58 -2.43
C PRO A 158 -20.59 4.14 -2.33
N GLY A 159 -20.18 3.43 -1.26
CA GLY A 159 -20.70 2.08 -0.96
C GLY A 159 -20.28 1.00 -1.95
N ILE A 160 -19.27 1.26 -2.79
CA ILE A 160 -18.81 0.31 -3.83
C ILE A 160 -18.50 -1.09 -3.28
N LEU A 161 -17.99 -1.18 -2.04
CA LEU A 161 -17.64 -2.44 -1.40
C LEU A 161 -18.85 -3.35 -1.13
N LEU A 162 -20.05 -2.76 -1.03
CA LEU A 162 -21.29 -3.47 -0.74
C LEU A 162 -22.15 -3.75 -1.98
N GLU A 163 -21.70 -3.29 -3.15
CA GLU A 163 -22.42 -3.48 -4.40
C GLU A 163 -22.46 -4.96 -4.80
N PRO A 164 -23.64 -5.54 -5.14
CA PRO A 164 -23.73 -6.95 -5.54
C PRO A 164 -22.86 -7.30 -6.75
N ALA A 165 -22.66 -6.37 -7.67
CA ALA A 165 -21.76 -6.56 -8.80
C ALA A 165 -20.30 -6.67 -8.33
N PHE A 166 -19.87 -5.84 -7.36
CA PHE A 166 -18.54 -5.91 -6.76
C PHE A 166 -18.33 -7.27 -6.09
N HIS A 167 -19.30 -7.78 -5.33
CA HIS A 167 -19.24 -9.10 -4.69
C HIS A 167 -19.10 -10.24 -5.70
N ARG A 168 -19.77 -10.18 -6.88
CA ARG A 168 -19.52 -11.14 -7.95
C ARG A 168 -18.07 -11.06 -8.48
N GLY A 169 -17.53 -9.85 -8.59
CA GLY A 169 -16.12 -9.64 -8.93
C GLY A 169 -15.17 -10.23 -7.88
N LEU A 170 -15.47 -10.09 -6.58
CA LEU A 170 -14.69 -10.71 -5.49
C LEU A 170 -14.70 -12.23 -5.59
N ALA A 171 -15.83 -12.83 -5.92
CA ALA A 171 -15.91 -14.28 -6.15
C ALA A 171 -14.97 -14.75 -7.28
N GLN A 172 -14.71 -13.90 -8.29
CA GLN A 172 -13.73 -14.21 -9.35
C GLN A 172 -12.29 -14.17 -8.85
N LEU A 173 -11.96 -13.28 -7.88
CA LEU A 173 -10.64 -13.27 -7.23
C LEU A 173 -10.45 -14.52 -6.37
N GLN A 174 -11.44 -14.87 -5.54
CA GLN A 174 -11.39 -16.04 -4.68
C GLN A 174 -11.16 -17.33 -5.48
N ARG A 175 -11.89 -17.54 -6.58
CA ARG A 175 -11.72 -18.71 -7.48
C ARG A 175 -10.31 -18.83 -8.06
N ARG A 176 -9.58 -17.71 -8.20
CA ARG A 176 -8.22 -17.66 -8.76
C ARG A 176 -7.13 -17.61 -7.68
N GLY A 177 -7.51 -17.61 -6.41
CA GLY A 177 -6.58 -17.50 -5.29
C GLY A 177 -5.81 -16.16 -5.28
N LEU A 178 -6.41 -15.10 -5.83
CA LEU A 178 -5.88 -13.75 -5.83
C LEU A 178 -6.27 -13.02 -4.54
N VAL A 179 -5.34 -12.27 -4.00
CA VAL A 179 -5.55 -11.39 -2.84
C VAL A 179 -6.36 -10.17 -3.27
N LEU A 180 -7.23 -9.67 -2.39
CA LEU A 180 -7.86 -8.37 -2.55
C LEU A 180 -7.12 -7.32 -1.71
N ASP A 181 -6.45 -6.36 -2.36
CA ASP A 181 -5.94 -5.17 -1.66
C ASP A 181 -7.03 -4.09 -1.64
N ILE A 182 -7.30 -3.52 -0.46
CA ILE A 182 -8.34 -2.50 -0.26
C ILE A 182 -7.72 -1.22 0.28
N TRP A 183 -7.80 -0.14 -0.49
CA TRP A 183 -7.61 1.20 0.02
C TRP A 183 -8.96 1.80 0.41
N ALA A 184 -9.22 1.95 1.70
CA ALA A 184 -10.42 2.54 2.28
C ALA A 184 -10.07 3.55 3.37
N TYR A 185 -10.94 4.52 3.61
CA TYR A 185 -10.82 5.40 4.78
C TYR A 185 -11.42 4.73 6.01
N HIS A 186 -11.02 5.19 7.21
CA HIS A 186 -11.54 4.65 8.46
C HIS A 186 -13.07 4.69 8.56
N THR A 187 -13.70 5.61 7.84
CA THR A 187 -15.17 5.71 7.76
C THR A 187 -15.83 4.56 7.02
N GLN A 188 -15.04 3.78 6.26
CA GLN A 188 -15.50 2.65 5.45
C GLN A 188 -15.10 1.29 6.03
N LEU A 189 -14.43 1.24 7.21
CA LEU A 189 -13.99 -0.03 7.79
C LEU A 189 -15.14 -0.99 8.11
N GLY A 190 -16.34 -0.47 8.35
CA GLY A 190 -17.56 -1.28 8.47
C GLY A 190 -17.91 -2.02 7.18
N GLU A 191 -17.76 -1.36 6.01
CA GLU A 191 -17.97 -2.01 4.71
C GLU A 191 -16.89 -3.09 4.45
N VAL A 192 -15.64 -2.81 4.81
CA VAL A 192 -14.54 -3.79 4.72
C VAL A 192 -14.79 -5.00 5.61
N LEU A 193 -15.32 -4.79 6.81
CA LEU A 193 -15.71 -5.86 7.74
C LEU A 193 -16.80 -6.77 7.16
N GLU A 194 -17.80 -6.16 6.49
CA GLU A 194 -18.86 -6.92 5.83
C GLU A 194 -18.31 -7.78 4.68
N VAL A 195 -17.44 -7.22 3.85
CA VAL A 195 -16.72 -7.97 2.79
C VAL A 195 -15.93 -9.13 3.40
N ALA A 196 -15.16 -8.88 4.47
CA ALA A 196 -14.32 -9.90 5.10
C ALA A 196 -15.15 -11.08 5.67
N ARG A 197 -16.31 -10.79 6.21
CA ARG A 197 -17.25 -11.82 6.72
C ARG A 197 -17.98 -12.57 5.62
N THR A 198 -18.31 -11.87 4.53
CA THR A 198 -19.00 -12.47 3.36
C THR A 198 -18.09 -13.40 2.59
N PHE A 199 -16.78 -13.10 2.54
CA PHE A 199 -15.77 -13.87 1.79
C PHE A 199 -14.65 -14.38 2.71
N PRO A 200 -14.92 -15.31 3.65
CA PRO A 200 -13.94 -15.76 4.64
C PRO A 200 -12.72 -16.49 4.04
N GLU A 201 -12.86 -17.04 2.83
CA GLU A 201 -11.80 -17.70 2.08
C GLU A 201 -10.96 -16.74 1.22
N LEU A 202 -11.43 -15.49 1.02
CA LEU A 202 -10.69 -14.47 0.28
C LEU A 202 -9.71 -13.77 1.22
N LEU A 203 -8.41 -13.84 0.91
CA LEU A 203 -7.42 -13.07 1.64
C LEU A 203 -7.55 -11.60 1.27
N ILE A 204 -7.74 -10.76 2.28
CA ILE A 204 -7.91 -9.31 2.16
C ILE A 204 -6.72 -8.61 2.82
N VAL A 205 -6.12 -7.68 2.11
CA VAL A 205 -5.08 -6.80 2.63
C VAL A 205 -5.61 -5.37 2.67
N VAL A 206 -5.72 -4.81 3.85
CA VAL A 206 -6.14 -3.42 4.04
C VAL A 206 -4.93 -2.51 3.96
N ASP A 207 -4.92 -1.61 2.97
CA ASP A 207 -3.84 -0.66 2.74
C ASP A 207 -3.82 0.45 3.82
N HIS A 208 -2.64 0.96 4.13
CA HIS A 208 -2.43 2.24 4.81
C HIS A 208 -3.17 2.37 6.14
N LEU A 209 -3.04 1.35 7.01
CA LEU A 209 -3.67 1.34 8.34
C LEU A 209 -5.21 1.47 8.31
N GLY A 210 -5.86 1.18 7.19
CA GLY A 210 -7.30 1.43 7.04
C GLY A 210 -7.66 2.92 7.08
N GLY A 211 -6.74 3.78 6.63
CA GLY A 211 -6.97 5.17 6.30
C GLY A 211 -7.48 6.09 7.43
N PRO A 212 -6.81 6.20 8.58
CA PRO A 212 -7.20 7.16 9.60
C PRO A 212 -7.07 8.59 9.05
N LEU A 213 -8.20 9.27 8.90
CA LEU A 213 -8.25 10.64 8.35
C LEU A 213 -7.87 11.67 9.40
N GLY A 214 -7.12 12.70 8.99
CA GLY A 214 -6.73 13.83 9.84
C GLY A 214 -6.84 15.19 9.15
N ALA A 215 -7.30 15.19 7.88
CA ALA A 215 -7.50 16.40 7.10
C ALA A 215 -9.00 16.72 6.93
N GLY A 216 -9.32 17.85 6.30
CA GLY A 216 -10.69 18.26 6.02
C GLY A 216 -11.55 18.37 7.27
N PRO A 217 -12.72 17.71 7.34
CA PRO A 217 -13.59 17.76 8.52
C PRO A 217 -12.99 17.08 9.76
N TYR A 218 -11.91 16.30 9.61
CA TYR A 218 -11.22 15.60 10.70
C TYR A 218 -10.01 16.36 11.23
N ALA A 219 -9.70 17.52 10.68
CA ALA A 219 -8.62 18.38 11.21
C ALA A 219 -8.91 18.76 12.67
N GLY A 220 -7.94 18.55 13.55
CA GLY A 220 -8.10 18.80 14.98
C GLY A 220 -8.91 17.75 15.75
N GLN A 221 -9.40 16.70 15.11
CA GLN A 221 -10.23 15.66 15.76
C GLN A 221 -9.48 14.32 15.93
N ARG A 222 -8.17 14.37 16.07
CA ARG A 222 -7.29 13.18 16.06
C ARG A 222 -7.69 12.13 17.09
N ASP A 223 -8.03 12.54 18.30
CA ASP A 223 -8.40 11.61 19.37
C ASP A 223 -9.73 10.89 19.07
N ALA A 224 -10.73 11.61 18.57
CA ALA A 224 -12.02 11.03 18.19
C ALA A 224 -11.87 10.06 17.00
N VAL A 225 -11.07 10.45 15.98
CA VAL A 225 -10.77 9.58 14.85
C VAL A 225 -10.02 8.34 15.31
N PHE A 226 -9.01 8.48 16.16
CA PHE A 226 -8.23 7.37 16.69
C PHE A 226 -9.11 6.39 17.47
N ALA A 227 -10.00 6.89 18.33
CA ALA A 227 -10.90 6.05 19.12
C ALA A 227 -11.84 5.23 18.21
N ARG A 228 -12.45 5.87 17.21
CA ARG A 228 -13.33 5.19 16.25
C ARG A 228 -12.57 4.18 15.40
N TRP A 229 -11.49 4.60 14.77
CA TRP A 229 -10.63 3.76 13.95
C TRP A 229 -10.13 2.53 14.72
N SER A 230 -9.66 2.73 15.96
CA SER A 230 -9.19 1.65 16.83
C SER A 230 -10.29 0.63 17.16
N ALA A 231 -11.53 1.11 17.40
CA ALA A 231 -12.67 0.24 17.65
C ALA A 231 -13.01 -0.61 16.42
N ASP A 232 -13.03 0.00 15.25
CA ASP A 232 -13.32 -0.68 13.98
C ASP A 232 -12.21 -1.67 13.60
N LEU A 233 -10.91 -1.34 13.84
CA LEU A 233 -9.81 -2.28 13.64
C LEU A 233 -9.92 -3.52 14.54
N ARG A 234 -10.32 -3.38 15.81
CA ARG A 234 -10.52 -4.54 16.69
C ARG A 234 -11.58 -5.49 16.17
N GLN A 235 -12.64 -4.97 15.55
CA GLN A 235 -13.67 -5.81 14.94
C GLN A 235 -13.11 -6.50 13.67
N LEU A 236 -12.41 -5.76 12.83
CA LEU A 236 -11.83 -6.29 11.60
C LEU A 236 -10.76 -7.36 11.88
N ALA A 237 -10.00 -7.21 12.96
CA ALA A 237 -8.97 -8.16 13.39
C ALA A 237 -9.55 -9.53 13.81
N GLN A 238 -10.86 -9.63 14.10
CA GLN A 238 -11.53 -10.91 14.35
C GLN A 238 -11.66 -11.76 13.07
N CYS A 239 -11.53 -11.15 11.90
CA CYS A 239 -11.54 -11.85 10.63
C CYS A 239 -10.12 -12.38 10.31
N ALA A 240 -9.96 -13.71 10.34
CA ALA A 240 -8.65 -14.37 10.15
C ALA A 240 -8.08 -14.15 8.74
N ASN A 241 -8.94 -13.88 7.76
CA ASN A 241 -8.59 -13.62 6.37
C ASN A 241 -8.16 -12.17 6.09
N VAL A 242 -7.97 -11.34 7.12
CA VAL A 242 -7.55 -9.94 6.96
C VAL A 242 -6.10 -9.75 7.40
N ARG A 243 -5.33 -9.04 6.56
CA ARG A 243 -3.99 -8.50 6.82
C ARG A 243 -4.03 -6.98 6.77
N LEU A 244 -3.08 -6.32 7.40
CA LEU A 244 -3.04 -4.86 7.48
C LEU A 244 -1.65 -4.32 7.10
N LYS A 245 -1.58 -3.44 6.13
CA LYS A 245 -0.37 -2.70 5.79
C LYS A 245 -0.15 -1.54 6.74
N LEU A 246 1.05 -1.44 7.24
CA LEU A 246 1.50 -0.44 8.19
C LEU A 246 2.32 0.63 7.46
N GLY A 247 1.65 1.65 6.94
CA GLY A 247 2.26 2.76 6.22
C GLY A 247 1.22 3.76 5.73
N GLY A 248 1.54 4.51 4.67
CA GLY A 248 0.63 5.47 4.03
C GLY A 248 0.30 6.71 4.87
N LEU A 249 0.97 6.90 6.01
CA LEU A 249 0.75 8.06 6.88
C LEU A 249 1.35 9.37 6.32
N GLY A 250 2.11 9.30 5.22
CA GLY A 250 2.57 10.45 4.47
C GLY A 250 1.53 11.03 3.51
N MET A 251 0.38 10.40 3.33
CA MET A 251 -0.68 10.96 2.50
C MET A 251 -1.29 12.21 3.14
N LYS A 252 -1.63 13.22 2.34
CA LYS A 252 -2.25 14.48 2.82
C LYS A 252 -3.54 14.25 3.61
N VAL A 253 -4.31 13.23 3.25
CA VAL A 253 -5.54 12.87 3.95
C VAL A 253 -5.32 12.44 5.41
N ALA A 254 -4.11 11.95 5.74
CA ALA A 254 -3.73 11.61 7.12
C ALA A 254 -3.48 12.85 8.01
N GLY A 255 -3.33 14.03 7.42
CA GLY A 255 -3.27 15.33 8.12
C GLY A 255 -2.04 15.54 9.00
N PHE A 256 -0.90 14.87 8.70
CA PHE A 256 0.36 15.14 9.40
C PHE A 256 1.12 16.36 8.82
N ASP A 257 0.82 16.71 7.57
CA ASP A 257 1.27 17.93 6.87
C ASP A 257 2.78 18.26 6.96
N HIS A 258 3.63 17.23 7.05
CA HIS A 258 5.09 17.40 7.15
C HIS A 258 5.67 18.25 6.01
N HIS A 259 5.01 18.25 4.84
CA HIS A 259 5.45 18.99 3.66
C HIS A 259 5.39 20.53 3.80
N VAL A 260 4.66 21.07 4.77
CA VAL A 260 4.59 22.53 4.99
C VAL A 260 5.74 23.04 5.83
N ALA A 261 6.47 22.16 6.52
CA ALA A 261 7.61 22.55 7.33
C ALA A 261 8.80 23.04 6.45
N SER A 262 9.64 23.89 7.02
CA SER A 262 10.86 24.37 6.37
C SER A 262 11.88 23.26 6.11
N ARG A 263 11.82 22.18 6.89
CA ARG A 263 12.69 21.01 6.86
C ARG A 263 11.86 19.72 6.97
N PRO A 264 12.22 18.61 6.28
CA PRO A 264 11.56 17.34 6.46
C PRO A 264 11.76 16.79 7.89
N PRO A 265 10.83 15.95 8.37
CA PRO A 265 10.98 15.29 9.67
C PRO A 265 12.10 14.25 9.61
N GLY A 266 12.79 14.07 10.73
CA GLY A 266 13.64 12.89 10.94
C GLY A 266 12.84 11.71 11.45
N SER A 267 13.45 10.52 11.45
CA SER A 267 12.80 9.27 11.83
C SER A 267 12.27 9.25 13.27
N ALA A 268 12.94 9.93 14.18
CA ALA A 268 12.48 10.05 15.56
C ALA A 268 11.17 10.84 15.68
N ALA A 269 11.03 11.93 14.90
CA ALA A 269 9.81 12.72 14.87
C ALA A 269 8.65 11.94 14.23
N LEU A 270 8.89 11.22 13.13
CA LEU A 270 7.89 10.33 12.51
C LEU A 270 7.47 9.23 13.48
N ALA A 271 8.42 8.54 14.11
CA ALA A 271 8.15 7.49 15.07
C ALA A 271 7.29 7.98 16.24
N ALA A 272 7.56 9.18 16.76
CA ALA A 272 6.80 9.75 17.87
C ALA A 272 5.32 9.94 17.54
N VAL A 273 5.00 10.46 16.34
CA VAL A 273 3.60 10.72 15.96
C VAL A 273 2.87 9.48 15.41
N TRP A 274 3.60 8.49 14.86
CA TRP A 274 3.01 7.27 14.28
C TRP A 274 2.90 6.11 15.26
N ARG A 275 3.72 6.11 16.31
CA ARG A 275 3.76 5.04 17.33
C ARG A 275 2.37 4.62 17.83
N PRO A 276 1.45 5.53 18.22
CA PRO A 276 0.14 5.11 18.69
C PRO A 276 -0.65 4.28 17.66
N TYR A 277 -0.61 4.70 16.38
CA TYR A 277 -1.32 4.01 15.30
C TYR A 277 -0.70 2.65 14.99
N LEU A 278 0.62 2.60 14.85
CA LEU A 278 1.34 1.36 14.52
C LEU A 278 1.22 0.33 15.63
N LEU A 279 1.41 0.72 16.89
CA LEU A 279 1.27 -0.20 18.02
C LEU A 279 -0.16 -0.69 18.19
N GLN A 280 -1.17 0.18 18.06
CA GLN A 280 -2.57 -0.24 18.12
C GLN A 280 -2.93 -1.24 17.01
N ALA A 281 -2.43 -1.03 15.81
CA ALA A 281 -2.63 -1.95 14.68
C ALA A 281 -1.98 -3.32 14.94
N ILE A 282 -0.73 -3.32 15.41
CA ILE A 282 0.01 -4.55 15.74
C ILE A 282 -0.64 -5.27 16.93
N ASP A 283 -1.13 -4.56 17.94
CA ASP A 283 -1.85 -5.13 19.07
C ASP A 283 -3.14 -5.86 18.63
N CYS A 284 -3.86 -5.27 17.67
CA CYS A 284 -5.09 -5.87 17.13
C CYS A 284 -4.83 -7.11 16.27
N PHE A 285 -3.87 -7.04 15.34
CA PHE A 285 -3.68 -8.06 14.30
C PHE A 285 -2.54 -9.04 14.58
N GLY A 286 -1.60 -8.69 15.46
CA GLY A 286 -0.35 -9.40 15.64
C GLY A 286 0.64 -9.19 14.50
N ALA A 287 1.93 -9.40 14.75
CA ALA A 287 2.99 -9.22 13.75
C ALA A 287 2.80 -10.11 12.51
N GLN A 288 2.21 -11.29 12.67
CA GLN A 288 1.94 -12.26 11.62
C GLN A 288 0.84 -11.84 10.64
N ARG A 289 0.10 -10.77 10.92
CA ARG A 289 -0.93 -10.21 10.04
C ARG A 289 -0.71 -8.73 9.71
N CYS A 290 0.45 -8.18 10.11
CA CYS A 290 0.88 -6.82 9.80
C CYS A 290 2.11 -6.83 8.89
N LEU A 291 2.17 -5.89 7.94
CA LEU A 291 3.30 -5.77 7.02
C LEU A 291 3.63 -4.30 6.76
N PHE A 292 4.90 -3.91 6.91
CA PHE A 292 5.32 -2.55 6.62
C PHE A 292 5.35 -2.27 5.11
N GLU A 293 5.04 -1.03 4.74
CA GLU A 293 5.01 -0.55 3.37
C GLU A 293 5.57 0.87 3.27
N SER A 294 6.13 1.23 2.11
CA SER A 294 6.60 2.60 1.88
C SER A 294 5.53 3.53 1.32
N ASN A 295 4.63 3.02 0.51
CA ASN A 295 3.70 3.81 -0.31
C ASN A 295 4.43 4.83 -1.22
N PHE A 296 5.68 4.53 -1.65
CA PHE A 296 6.43 5.42 -2.52
C PHE A 296 5.98 5.29 -3.97
N PRO A 297 5.95 6.39 -4.72
CA PRO A 297 6.36 7.75 -4.36
C PRO A 297 5.24 8.64 -3.78
N VAL A 298 4.08 8.09 -3.43
CA VAL A 298 2.96 8.87 -2.86
C VAL A 298 3.40 9.63 -1.61
N ASP A 299 4.11 8.95 -0.71
CA ASP A 299 4.56 9.51 0.57
C ASP A 299 5.90 10.27 0.45
N LYS A 300 6.61 10.17 -0.67
CA LYS A 300 7.93 10.79 -0.91
C LYS A 300 7.91 12.32 -0.76
N GLY A 301 6.76 12.97 -0.98
CA GLY A 301 6.63 14.41 -0.75
C GLY A 301 6.72 14.85 0.71
N MET A 302 6.69 13.90 1.66
CA MET A 302 6.67 14.15 3.10
C MET A 302 7.99 13.82 3.80
N PHE A 303 8.72 12.80 3.33
CA PHE A 303 9.97 12.31 3.94
C PHE A 303 10.75 11.41 2.99
N GLY A 304 12.04 11.18 3.29
CA GLY A 304 12.89 10.27 2.53
C GLY A 304 12.66 8.79 2.89
N TYR A 305 12.98 7.90 1.95
CA TYR A 305 12.78 6.44 2.09
C TYR A 305 13.54 5.86 3.29
N GLY A 306 14.81 6.21 3.47
CA GLY A 306 15.60 5.72 4.61
C GLY A 306 15.07 6.21 5.97
N VAL A 307 14.56 7.43 6.00
CA VAL A 307 13.93 8.02 7.21
C VAL A 307 12.66 7.26 7.59
N LEU A 308 11.84 6.87 6.62
CA LEU A 308 10.64 6.07 6.84
C LEU A 308 10.98 4.73 7.52
N TRP A 309 11.91 3.97 6.94
CA TRP A 309 12.29 2.66 7.49
C TRP A 309 12.95 2.76 8.86
N ASN A 310 13.73 3.81 9.11
CA ASN A 310 14.23 4.12 10.45
C ASN A 310 13.09 4.42 11.44
N ALA A 311 12.04 5.14 11.01
CA ALA A 311 10.89 5.41 11.87
C ALA A 311 10.18 4.12 12.28
N PHE A 312 9.95 3.20 11.36
CA PHE A 312 9.36 1.89 11.67
C PHE A 312 10.26 1.09 12.64
N LYS A 313 11.56 1.05 12.39
CA LYS A 313 12.53 0.37 13.28
C LYS A 313 12.53 0.96 14.68
N ARG A 314 12.40 2.29 14.82
CA ARG A 314 12.27 2.95 16.14
C ARG A 314 10.97 2.57 16.85
N VAL A 315 9.85 2.44 16.13
CA VAL A 315 8.56 2.09 16.75
C VAL A 315 8.62 0.69 17.37
N VAL A 316 9.24 -0.26 16.71
CA VAL A 316 9.29 -1.67 17.13
C VAL A 316 10.63 -2.08 17.73
N ALA A 317 11.43 -1.10 18.20
CA ALA A 317 12.80 -1.39 18.69
C ALA A 317 12.82 -2.46 19.78
N ASP A 318 11.86 -2.43 20.69
CA ASP A 318 11.77 -3.32 21.86
C ASP A 318 11.00 -4.64 21.57
N PHE A 319 10.57 -4.87 20.33
CA PHE A 319 9.86 -6.11 19.95
C PHE A 319 10.83 -7.29 19.87
N ALA A 320 10.31 -8.50 20.05
CA ALA A 320 11.06 -9.72 19.81
C ALA A 320 11.55 -9.80 18.35
N GLU A 321 12.72 -10.37 18.11
CA GLU A 321 13.30 -10.46 16.77
C GLU A 321 12.36 -11.17 15.77
N ALA A 322 11.68 -12.24 16.23
CA ALA A 322 10.71 -12.95 15.40
C ALA A 322 9.55 -12.07 14.93
N ASP A 323 9.06 -11.16 15.79
CA ASP A 323 7.99 -10.20 15.41
C ASP A 323 8.51 -9.14 14.43
N LYS A 324 9.74 -8.65 14.66
CA LYS A 324 10.39 -7.73 13.70
C LYS A 324 10.55 -8.41 12.34
N ASP A 325 11.02 -9.65 12.29
CA ASP A 325 11.16 -10.40 11.04
C ASP A 325 9.81 -10.56 10.32
N ARG A 326 8.73 -10.83 11.08
CA ARG A 326 7.38 -10.87 10.51
C ARG A 326 6.97 -9.54 9.91
N LEU A 327 7.07 -8.45 10.66
CA LEU A 327 6.65 -7.11 10.27
C LEU A 327 7.40 -6.58 9.04
N PHE A 328 8.75 -6.80 9.00
CA PHE A 328 9.58 -6.24 7.93
C PHE A 328 9.61 -7.10 6.65
N SER A 329 9.38 -8.41 6.73
CA SER A 329 9.48 -9.27 5.55
C SER A 329 8.56 -10.49 5.56
N GLY A 330 8.48 -11.22 6.68
CA GLY A 330 7.86 -12.54 6.74
C GLY A 330 6.38 -12.52 6.38
N THR A 331 5.62 -11.56 6.92
CA THR A 331 4.19 -11.45 6.65
C THR A 331 3.92 -11.06 5.19
N ALA A 332 4.72 -10.14 4.61
CA ALA A 332 4.59 -9.79 3.20
C ALA A 332 4.93 -10.98 2.28
N ARG A 333 5.99 -11.73 2.62
CA ARG A 333 6.40 -12.95 1.91
C ARG A 333 5.29 -13.99 1.88
N GLU A 334 4.68 -14.26 3.02
CA GLU A 334 3.57 -15.22 3.15
C GLU A 334 2.32 -14.74 2.39
N THR A 335 1.92 -13.47 2.62
CA THR A 335 0.71 -12.87 2.05
C THR A 335 0.72 -12.91 0.53
N TYR A 336 1.83 -12.53 -0.08
CA TYR A 336 1.97 -12.43 -1.54
C TYR A 336 2.75 -13.60 -2.15
N LYS A 337 3.03 -14.66 -1.35
CA LYS A 337 3.74 -15.87 -1.81
C LYS A 337 5.02 -15.53 -2.57
N ILE A 338 5.84 -14.63 -2.00
CA ILE A 338 7.11 -14.21 -2.59
C ILE A 338 8.14 -15.31 -2.30
N GLU A 339 8.69 -15.91 -3.36
CA GLU A 339 9.76 -16.92 -3.23
C GLU A 339 11.04 -16.30 -2.67
N GLY A 340 11.80 -17.09 -1.90
CA GLY A 340 13.00 -16.67 -1.18
C GLY A 340 14.22 -16.49 -2.07
#